data_96c4e0c0505df5204c2414f07f29e506
#
_entry.id   96c4e0c0505df5204c2414f07f29e506
#
_cell.length_a   1.000
_cell.length_b   1.000
_cell.length_c   1.000
_cell.angle_alpha   90.00
_cell.angle_beta   90.00
_cell.angle_gamma   90.00
#
_symmetry.space_group_name_H-M   'P 1'
#
loop_
_entity.id
_entity.type
_entity.pdbx_description
1 polymer ?
#
loop_
_entity_poly.entity_id
_entity_poly.type
_entity_poly.pdbx_seq_one_letter_code
_entity_poly.pdbx_strand_id
1 'polypeptide(L)'
;LELGGKSPCIVEKSANLKLAARRIVFGKYLNCGQTCVAPDYIYCDREIKDGLIRQIQKQIRKQFGSTPLNNKNYGKIINEKHFTRICNLIDPSKVVCGGDNNPGALQIAPTVMDNVTFGDTVMQEEIFGPVLPVLTYDSLDEAIEKVNSMAHPLALYIFTSDKEAAEKVTSRCGFGGGCV
;
A
#
# COMPACT_ATOMS: atom_id res chain seq x y z
N LEU A 1 -10.64 21.35 1.61
CA LEU A 1 -9.21 21.20 1.26
C LEU A 1 -8.92 19.71 1.14
N GLU A 2 -8.49 19.25 -0.02
CA GLU A 2 -7.96 17.92 -0.22
C GLU A 2 -6.44 18.02 -0.11
N LEU A 3 -5.87 17.29 0.82
CA LEU A 3 -4.44 17.34 1.09
C LEU A 3 -3.72 16.02 0.76
N GLY A 4 -4.40 15.03 0.21
CA GLY A 4 -3.92 13.75 -0.28
C GLY A 4 -2.46 13.41 -0.02
N GLY A 5 -1.89 12.56 -0.80
CA GLY A 5 -0.46 12.27 -0.77
C GLY A 5 -0.13 10.79 -0.67
N LYS A 6 1.15 10.48 -0.75
CA LYS A 6 1.65 9.09 -0.68
C LYS A 6 1.82 8.66 0.78
N SER A 7 0.74 8.18 1.39
CA SER A 7 0.71 7.72 2.78
C SER A 7 1.54 6.44 2.95
N PRO A 8 2.70 6.49 3.64
CA PRO A 8 3.56 5.33 3.85
C PRO A 8 2.96 4.36 4.87
N CYS A 9 3.14 3.08 4.61
CA CYS A 9 2.88 2.01 5.56
C CYS A 9 4.21 1.34 5.91
N ILE A 10 4.84 1.76 6.99
CA ILE A 10 6.11 1.22 7.46
C ILE A 10 5.83 -0.09 8.19
N VAL A 11 6.54 -1.16 7.83
CA VAL A 11 6.44 -2.46 8.51
C VAL A 11 7.83 -2.83 9.00
N GLU A 12 8.03 -2.69 10.30
CA GLU A 12 9.29 -2.98 10.97
C GLU A 12 9.40 -4.48 11.26
N LYS A 13 10.63 -5.02 11.34
CA LYS A 13 10.92 -6.46 11.43
C LYS A 13 10.24 -7.19 12.59
N SER A 14 9.96 -6.51 13.71
CA SER A 14 9.27 -7.10 14.87
C SER A 14 7.76 -7.21 14.69
N ALA A 15 7.21 -6.70 13.58
CA ALA A 15 5.78 -6.65 13.34
C ALA A 15 5.14 -8.04 13.27
N ASN A 16 3.93 -8.17 13.82
CA ASN A 16 3.09 -9.34 13.57
C ASN A 16 2.57 -9.31 12.12
N LEU A 17 3.25 -10.00 11.22
CA LEU A 17 2.97 -9.97 9.78
C LEU A 17 1.52 -10.36 9.41
N LYS A 18 0.93 -11.31 10.15
CA LYS A 18 -0.46 -11.73 9.91
C LYS A 18 -1.46 -10.63 10.25
N LEU A 19 -1.23 -9.93 11.36
CA LEU A 19 -2.05 -8.80 11.78
C LEU A 19 -1.84 -7.60 10.86
N ALA A 20 -0.59 -7.26 10.56
CA ALA A 20 -0.22 -6.20 9.64
C ALA A 20 -0.90 -6.40 8.27
N ALA A 21 -0.70 -7.57 7.65
CA ALA A 21 -1.31 -7.88 6.36
C ALA A 21 -2.84 -7.77 6.38
N ARG A 22 -3.51 -8.22 7.46
CA ARG A 22 -4.97 -8.13 7.60
C ARG A 22 -5.44 -6.66 7.58
N ARG A 23 -4.77 -5.79 8.34
CA ARG A 23 -5.11 -4.37 8.45
C ARG A 23 -4.75 -3.60 7.19
N ILE A 24 -3.58 -3.88 6.61
CA ILE A 24 -3.13 -3.26 5.35
C ILE A 24 -4.10 -3.58 4.22
N VAL A 25 -4.47 -4.85 4.04
CA VAL A 25 -5.40 -5.28 2.99
C VAL A 25 -6.77 -4.62 3.17
N PHE A 26 -7.27 -4.54 4.40
CA PHE A 26 -8.51 -3.82 4.68
C PHE A 26 -8.39 -2.34 4.32
N GLY A 27 -7.37 -1.64 4.86
CA GLY A 27 -7.20 -0.20 4.66
C GLY A 27 -6.90 0.18 3.21
N LYS A 28 -6.11 -0.66 2.50
CA LYS A 28 -5.76 -0.41 1.11
C LYS A 28 -6.92 -0.62 0.15
N TYR A 29 -7.68 -1.70 0.32
CA TYR A 29 -8.69 -2.08 -0.68
C TYR A 29 -10.12 -1.68 -0.31
N LEU A 30 -10.33 -1.05 0.83
CA LEU A 30 -11.58 -0.35 1.14
C LEU A 30 -11.85 0.69 0.05
N ASN A 31 -13.08 0.68 -0.50
CA ASN A 31 -13.46 1.55 -1.63
C ASN A 31 -12.47 1.48 -2.84
N CYS A 32 -11.88 0.30 -3.08
CA CYS A 32 -10.85 0.09 -4.12
C CYS A 32 -9.66 1.04 -4.00
N GLY A 33 -9.28 1.42 -2.79
CA GLY A 33 -8.15 2.31 -2.53
C GLY A 33 -8.39 3.78 -2.85
N GLN A 34 -9.62 4.16 -3.18
CA GLN A 34 -10.01 5.54 -3.48
C GLN A 34 -10.34 6.27 -2.18
N THR A 35 -9.34 6.41 -1.32
CA THR A 35 -9.44 7.01 0.01
C THR A 35 -8.13 7.72 0.33
N CYS A 36 -8.20 8.99 0.74
CA CYS A 36 -7.04 9.83 1.02
C CYS A 36 -6.12 9.31 2.15
N VAL A 37 -6.65 8.47 3.03
CA VAL A 37 -5.90 7.80 4.11
C VAL A 37 -5.58 6.33 3.80
N ALA A 38 -5.85 5.83 2.59
CA ALA A 38 -5.42 4.50 2.23
C ALA A 38 -3.90 4.38 2.28
N PRO A 39 -3.32 3.27 2.78
CA PRO A 39 -1.90 3.02 2.59
C PRO A 39 -1.54 3.10 1.11
N ASP A 40 -0.69 4.05 0.74
CA ASP A 40 -0.38 4.24 -0.67
C ASP A 40 0.71 3.28 -1.13
N TYR A 41 1.69 3.02 -0.26
CA TYR A 41 2.73 2.01 -0.45
C TYR A 41 3.15 1.37 0.87
N ILE A 42 3.71 0.17 0.78
CA ILE A 42 4.41 -0.49 1.88
C ILE A 42 5.89 -0.16 1.79
N TYR A 43 6.47 0.20 2.93
CA TYR A 43 7.91 0.33 3.09
C TYR A 43 8.33 -0.55 4.25
N CYS A 44 8.87 -1.73 3.97
CA CYS A 44 9.13 -2.75 5.00
C CYS A 44 10.61 -3.09 5.12
N ASP A 45 10.98 -3.58 6.30
CA ASP A 45 12.29 -4.19 6.50
C ASP A 45 12.51 -5.31 5.47
N ARG A 46 13.68 -5.33 4.85
CA ARG A 46 14.02 -6.26 3.77
C ARG A 46 13.89 -7.72 4.20
N GLU A 47 14.24 -8.04 5.45
CA GLU A 47 14.21 -9.41 5.95
C GLU A 47 12.81 -10.01 6.01
N ILE A 48 11.78 -9.19 6.20
CA ILE A 48 10.39 -9.64 6.34
C ILE A 48 9.56 -9.54 5.06
N LYS A 49 10.08 -8.94 3.98
CA LYS A 49 9.34 -8.64 2.75
C LYS A 49 8.56 -9.83 2.22
N ASP A 50 9.24 -10.94 1.97
CA ASP A 50 8.62 -12.12 1.36
C ASP A 50 7.55 -12.74 2.28
N GLY A 51 7.80 -12.72 3.59
CA GLY A 51 6.83 -13.16 4.59
C GLY A 51 5.58 -12.29 4.58
N LEU A 52 5.74 -10.98 4.52
CA LEU A 52 4.67 -10.01 4.46
C LEU A 52 3.84 -10.15 3.18
N ILE A 53 4.47 -10.25 2.02
CA ILE A 53 3.79 -10.43 0.73
C ILE A 53 2.94 -11.71 0.76
N ARG A 54 3.47 -12.83 1.25
CA ARG A 54 2.69 -14.07 1.40
C ARG A 54 1.46 -13.91 2.30
N GLN A 55 1.57 -13.15 3.38
CA GLN A 55 0.43 -12.86 4.26
C GLN A 55 -0.59 -11.94 3.59
N ILE A 56 -0.15 -10.92 2.85
CA ILE A 56 -1.01 -10.02 2.09
C ILE A 56 -1.82 -10.81 1.05
N GLN A 57 -1.18 -11.67 0.26
CA GLN A 57 -1.85 -12.53 -0.72
C GLN A 57 -2.92 -13.42 -0.08
N LYS A 58 -2.62 -14.01 1.10
CA LYS A 58 -3.61 -14.80 1.87
C LYS A 58 -4.79 -13.94 2.32
N GLN A 59 -4.54 -12.71 2.76
CA GLN A 59 -5.60 -11.81 3.21
C GLN A 59 -6.45 -11.30 2.05
N ILE A 60 -5.86 -10.98 0.90
CA ILE A 60 -6.62 -10.62 -0.32
C ILE A 60 -7.58 -11.76 -0.68
N ARG A 61 -7.07 -13.00 -0.76
CA ARG A 61 -7.89 -14.18 -1.06
C ARG A 61 -9.00 -14.39 -0.03
N LYS A 62 -8.72 -14.16 1.26
CA LYS A 62 -9.68 -14.31 2.35
C LYS A 62 -10.80 -13.25 2.29
N GLN A 63 -10.47 -12.00 1.98
CA GLN A 63 -11.40 -10.88 2.04
C GLN A 63 -12.19 -10.70 0.74
N PHE A 64 -11.60 -11.00 -0.41
CA PHE A 64 -12.18 -10.74 -1.73
C PHE A 64 -12.46 -12.00 -2.55
N GLY A 65 -11.99 -13.18 -2.11
CA GLY A 65 -12.11 -14.44 -2.83
C GLY A 65 -10.96 -14.69 -3.82
N SER A 66 -11.05 -15.81 -4.54
CA SER A 66 -10.07 -16.19 -5.58
C SER A 66 -10.24 -15.39 -6.88
N THR A 67 -11.40 -14.85 -7.11
CA THR A 67 -11.79 -14.06 -8.28
C THR A 67 -12.42 -12.73 -7.85
N PRO A 68 -11.62 -11.76 -7.39
CA PRO A 68 -12.14 -10.51 -6.81
C PRO A 68 -13.07 -9.73 -7.75
N LEU A 69 -12.82 -9.76 -9.06
CA LEU A 69 -13.66 -9.07 -10.05
C LEU A 69 -15.08 -9.66 -10.17
N ASN A 70 -15.29 -10.91 -9.74
CA ASN A 70 -16.61 -11.55 -9.69
C ASN A 70 -17.32 -11.34 -8.34
N ASN A 71 -16.65 -10.72 -7.36
CA ASN A 71 -17.24 -10.46 -6.04
C ASN A 71 -18.17 -9.25 -6.11
N LYS A 72 -19.45 -9.46 -5.88
CA LYS A 72 -20.49 -8.42 -5.92
C LYS A 72 -20.28 -7.28 -4.91
N ASN A 73 -19.51 -7.53 -3.86
CA ASN A 73 -19.16 -6.54 -2.84
C ASN A 73 -17.83 -5.81 -3.13
N TYR A 74 -17.13 -6.17 -4.20
CA TYR A 74 -15.94 -5.45 -4.61
C TYR A 74 -16.33 -4.25 -5.48
N GLY A 75 -15.81 -3.08 -5.13
CA GLY A 75 -16.17 -1.83 -5.78
C GLY A 75 -15.57 -1.66 -7.18
N LYS A 76 -15.67 -0.45 -7.70
CA LYS A 76 -15.14 -0.04 -9.00
C LYS A 76 -14.46 1.33 -8.91
N ILE A 77 -13.67 1.68 -9.92
CA ILE A 77 -13.08 2.99 -10.07
C ILE A 77 -14.16 3.98 -10.54
N ILE A 78 -14.08 5.20 -10.04
CA ILE A 78 -15.15 6.20 -10.20
C ILE A 78 -15.47 6.56 -11.67
N ASN A 79 -14.46 6.54 -12.55
CA ASN A 79 -14.63 6.86 -13.96
C ASN A 79 -13.50 6.27 -14.83
N GLU A 80 -13.68 6.31 -16.15
CA GLU A 80 -12.72 5.79 -17.14
C GLU A 80 -11.36 6.48 -17.10
N LYS A 81 -11.33 7.79 -16.87
CA LYS A 81 -10.08 8.56 -16.77
C LYS A 81 -9.18 8.01 -15.65
N HIS A 82 -9.74 7.84 -14.45
CA HIS A 82 -9.00 7.32 -13.31
C HIS A 82 -8.71 5.83 -13.46
N PHE A 83 -9.60 5.05 -14.04
CA PHE A 83 -9.35 3.64 -14.37
C PHE A 83 -8.12 3.50 -15.28
N THR A 84 -8.08 4.22 -16.38
CA THR A 84 -6.93 4.19 -17.32
C THR A 84 -5.65 4.67 -16.66
N ARG A 85 -5.71 5.76 -15.86
CA ARG A 85 -4.57 6.25 -15.11
C ARG A 85 -3.99 5.19 -14.18
N ILE A 86 -4.83 4.52 -13.40
CA ILE A 86 -4.39 3.50 -12.44
C ILE A 86 -3.82 2.27 -13.17
N CYS A 87 -4.44 1.83 -14.26
CA CYS A 87 -3.90 0.73 -15.07
C CYS A 87 -2.49 1.05 -15.60
N ASN A 88 -2.24 2.29 -15.99
CA ASN A 88 -0.93 2.74 -16.48
C ASN A 88 0.16 2.81 -15.38
N LEU A 89 -0.22 2.76 -14.10
CA LEU A 89 0.73 2.65 -12.98
C LEU A 89 1.21 1.22 -12.74
N ILE A 90 0.54 0.22 -13.31
CA ILE A 90 0.86 -1.19 -13.09
C ILE A 90 1.94 -1.62 -14.08
N ASP A 91 3.11 -1.94 -13.56
CA ASP A 91 4.15 -2.66 -14.32
C ASP A 91 3.89 -4.17 -14.19
N PRO A 92 3.47 -4.86 -15.28
CA PRO A 92 3.14 -6.28 -15.23
C PRO A 92 4.30 -7.17 -14.77
N SER A 93 5.54 -6.74 -15.01
CA SER A 93 6.75 -7.50 -14.62
C SER A 93 6.98 -7.53 -13.11
N LYS A 94 6.34 -6.59 -12.37
CA LYS A 94 6.44 -6.46 -10.91
C LYS A 94 5.22 -6.97 -10.17
N VAL A 95 4.17 -7.38 -10.88
CA VAL A 95 2.95 -7.89 -10.25
C VAL A 95 3.17 -9.27 -9.65
N VAL A 96 2.90 -9.41 -8.36
CA VAL A 96 2.97 -10.69 -7.63
C VAL A 96 1.59 -11.19 -7.18
N CYS A 97 0.57 -10.36 -7.31
CA CYS A 97 -0.83 -10.71 -7.04
C CYS A 97 -1.76 -9.73 -7.76
N GLY A 98 -2.85 -10.20 -8.33
CA GLY A 98 -3.80 -9.37 -9.07
C GLY A 98 -3.29 -8.98 -10.47
N GLY A 99 -3.45 -7.71 -10.84
CA GLY A 99 -3.10 -7.20 -12.18
C GLY A 99 -4.25 -7.28 -13.18
N ASP A 100 -5.24 -8.12 -12.92
CA ASP A 100 -6.41 -8.25 -13.79
C ASP A 100 -7.33 -7.02 -13.68
N ASN A 101 -7.99 -6.70 -14.79
CA ASN A 101 -8.97 -5.62 -14.80
C ASN A 101 -10.16 -5.94 -15.73
N ASN A 102 -11.24 -5.21 -15.53
CA ASN A 102 -12.44 -5.24 -16.37
C ASN A 102 -12.82 -3.81 -16.77
N PRO A 103 -12.43 -3.35 -17.97
CA PRO A 103 -12.73 -1.99 -18.43
C PRO A 103 -14.23 -1.69 -18.49
N GLY A 104 -15.04 -2.67 -18.92
CA GLY A 104 -16.50 -2.49 -19.01
C GLY A 104 -17.19 -2.27 -17.68
N ALA A 105 -16.60 -2.76 -16.59
CA ALA A 105 -17.08 -2.56 -15.23
C ALA A 105 -16.26 -1.52 -14.44
N LEU A 106 -15.22 -0.96 -15.02
CA LEU A 106 -14.25 -0.07 -14.39
C LEU A 106 -13.61 -0.70 -13.12
N GLN A 107 -13.38 -1.99 -13.14
CA GLN A 107 -12.82 -2.73 -12.01
C GLN A 107 -11.36 -3.09 -12.25
N ILE A 108 -10.54 -2.92 -11.22
CA ILE A 108 -9.14 -3.37 -11.16
C ILE A 108 -9.01 -4.27 -9.94
N ALA A 109 -8.53 -5.48 -10.11
CA ALA A 109 -8.33 -6.42 -9.00
C ALA A 109 -7.37 -5.87 -7.94
N PRO A 110 -7.50 -6.29 -6.67
CA PRO A 110 -6.48 -6.00 -5.66
C PRO A 110 -5.11 -6.43 -6.17
N THR A 111 -4.24 -5.47 -6.42
CA THR A 111 -2.95 -5.68 -7.07
C THR A 111 -1.82 -5.38 -6.11
N VAL A 112 -0.83 -6.29 -6.04
CA VAL A 112 0.40 -6.11 -5.27
C VAL A 112 1.58 -6.17 -6.22
N MET A 113 2.48 -5.18 -6.12
CA MET A 113 3.71 -5.11 -6.90
C MET A 113 4.92 -5.24 -5.98
N ASP A 114 5.86 -6.09 -6.33
CA ASP A 114 7.15 -6.28 -5.64
C ASP A 114 8.30 -5.68 -6.45
N ASN A 115 9.47 -5.57 -5.82
CA ASN A 115 10.67 -5.00 -6.42
C ASN A 115 10.43 -3.58 -6.98
N VAL A 116 9.58 -2.82 -6.32
CA VAL A 116 9.30 -1.43 -6.65
C VAL A 116 10.38 -0.53 -6.05
N THR A 117 10.77 0.48 -6.81
CA THR A 117 11.69 1.53 -6.39
C THR A 117 10.99 2.88 -6.36
N PHE A 118 11.56 3.85 -5.67
CA PHE A 118 11.02 5.22 -5.67
C PHE A 118 11.08 5.91 -7.03
N GLY A 119 11.84 5.37 -8.00
CA GLY A 119 11.90 5.85 -9.38
C GLY A 119 10.76 5.34 -10.27
N ASP A 120 10.02 4.33 -9.85
CA ASP A 120 8.96 3.74 -10.66
C ASP A 120 7.74 4.66 -10.80
N THR A 121 7.03 4.54 -11.90
CA THR A 121 5.85 5.37 -12.22
C THR A 121 4.81 5.34 -11.10
N VAL A 122 4.56 4.18 -10.50
CA VAL A 122 3.60 3.99 -9.39
C VAL A 122 3.96 4.80 -8.13
N MET A 123 5.20 5.26 -8.02
CA MET A 123 5.68 6.06 -6.89
C MET A 123 5.71 7.56 -7.15
N GLN A 124 5.40 8.03 -8.36
CA GLN A 124 5.51 9.46 -8.73
C GLN A 124 4.28 10.28 -8.34
N GLU A 125 3.13 9.65 -8.15
CA GLU A 125 1.88 10.31 -7.75
C GLU A 125 1.12 9.47 -6.72
N GLU A 126 0.13 10.05 -6.05
CA GLU A 126 -0.83 9.32 -5.22
C GLU A 126 -1.62 8.33 -6.10
N ILE A 127 -1.65 7.06 -5.68
CA ILE A 127 -2.26 6.00 -6.49
C ILE A 127 -3.79 6.17 -6.55
N PHE A 128 -4.42 6.37 -5.39
CA PHE A 128 -5.88 6.50 -5.25
C PHE A 128 -6.63 5.37 -5.96
N GLY A 129 -6.15 4.14 -5.74
CA GLY A 129 -6.61 2.95 -6.43
C GLY A 129 -6.10 1.66 -5.79
N PRO A 130 -6.54 0.48 -6.29
CA PRO A 130 -6.27 -0.81 -5.64
C PRO A 130 -4.92 -1.42 -6.04
N VAL A 131 -3.88 -0.60 -6.11
CA VAL A 131 -2.51 -1.02 -6.40
C VAL A 131 -1.64 -0.74 -5.19
N LEU A 132 -0.92 -1.73 -4.71
CA LEU A 132 -0.10 -1.69 -3.51
C LEU A 132 1.35 -2.04 -3.84
N PRO A 133 2.21 -1.07 -4.07
CA PRO A 133 3.64 -1.29 -4.25
C PRO A 133 4.32 -1.60 -2.92
N VAL A 134 5.29 -2.52 -2.96
CA VAL A 134 6.10 -2.95 -1.82
C VAL A 134 7.55 -2.57 -2.09
N LEU A 135 8.08 -1.72 -1.22
CA LEU A 135 9.47 -1.28 -1.19
C LEU A 135 10.14 -1.77 0.09
N THR A 136 11.46 -1.83 0.08
CA THR A 136 12.23 -2.28 1.25
C THR A 136 13.26 -1.25 1.68
N TYR A 137 13.56 -1.25 2.98
CA TYR A 137 14.67 -0.52 3.59
C TYR A 137 15.59 -1.51 4.33
N ASP A 138 16.84 -1.09 4.57
CA ASP A 138 17.83 -1.86 5.31
C ASP A 138 17.93 -1.38 6.77
N SER A 139 17.53 -0.14 7.06
CA SER A 139 17.46 0.38 8.41
C SER A 139 16.26 1.32 8.61
N LEU A 140 15.74 1.37 9.85
CA LEU A 140 14.61 2.25 10.15
C LEU A 140 14.97 3.74 10.00
N ASP A 141 16.24 4.10 10.20
CA ASP A 141 16.72 5.47 9.96
C ASP A 141 16.63 5.84 8.48
N GLU A 142 17.06 4.95 7.58
CA GLU A 142 16.90 5.11 6.13
C GLU A 142 15.41 5.32 5.77
N ALA A 143 14.51 4.53 6.36
CA ALA A 143 13.09 4.67 6.10
C ALA A 143 12.56 6.05 6.53
N ILE A 144 12.95 6.53 7.71
CA ILE A 144 12.57 7.84 8.24
C ILE A 144 13.11 8.97 7.35
N GLU A 145 14.38 8.91 6.98
CA GLU A 145 15.01 9.90 6.11
C GLU A 145 14.33 9.95 4.75
N LYS A 146 14.02 8.79 4.17
CA LYS A 146 13.34 8.71 2.89
C LYS A 146 11.93 9.29 2.96
N VAL A 147 11.14 8.96 3.96
CA VAL A 147 9.79 9.52 4.15
C VAL A 147 9.86 11.04 4.31
N ASN A 148 10.79 11.56 5.09
CA ASN A 148 10.96 13.00 5.30
C ASN A 148 11.49 13.75 4.06
N SER A 149 12.15 13.06 3.13
CA SER A 149 12.61 13.65 1.86
C SER A 149 11.48 13.86 0.84
N MET A 150 10.30 13.30 1.10
CA MET A 150 9.11 13.41 0.25
C MET A 150 8.15 14.46 0.81
N ALA A 151 7.10 14.78 0.05
CA ALA A 151 6.03 15.64 0.57
C ALA A 151 5.37 15.00 1.79
N HIS A 152 5.02 15.81 2.79
CA HIS A 152 4.39 15.32 4.01
C HIS A 152 3.09 14.61 3.70
N PRO A 153 2.93 13.34 4.07
CA PRO A 153 1.72 12.58 3.80
C PRO A 153 0.59 13.00 4.74
N LEU A 154 -0.64 12.83 4.28
CA LEU A 154 -1.81 12.99 5.14
C LEU A 154 -1.81 11.95 6.26
N ALA A 155 -1.50 10.69 5.94
CA ALA A 155 -1.45 9.62 6.93
C ALA A 155 -0.11 8.87 6.90
N LEU A 156 0.31 8.37 8.09
CA LEU A 156 1.46 7.48 8.26
C LEU A 156 1.04 6.30 9.13
N TYR A 157 1.41 5.11 8.71
CA TYR A 157 1.15 3.86 9.44
C TYR A 157 2.47 3.20 9.80
N ILE A 158 2.57 2.70 11.03
CA ILE A 158 3.68 1.83 11.44
C ILE A 158 3.15 0.55 12.09
N PHE A 159 3.66 -0.58 11.63
CA PHE A 159 3.47 -1.89 12.25
C PHE A 159 4.78 -2.34 12.87
N THR A 160 4.78 -2.45 14.20
CA THR A 160 5.93 -2.90 14.98
C THR A 160 5.45 -3.46 16.33
N SER A 161 6.23 -4.31 16.96
CA SER A 161 6.06 -4.70 18.37
C SER A 161 7.11 -4.01 19.26
N ASP A 162 8.02 -3.26 18.67
CA ASP A 162 9.06 -2.50 19.34
C ASP A 162 8.56 -1.06 19.61
N LYS A 163 8.44 -0.70 20.89
CA LYS A 163 7.98 0.63 21.31
C LYS A 163 8.97 1.74 20.93
N GLU A 164 10.27 1.46 20.99
CA GLU A 164 11.30 2.43 20.62
C GLU A 164 11.25 2.73 19.12
N ALA A 165 11.04 1.70 18.30
CA ALA A 165 10.83 1.87 16.86
C ALA A 165 9.57 2.69 16.55
N ALA A 166 8.46 2.42 17.26
CA ALA A 166 7.24 3.19 17.12
C ALA A 166 7.45 4.67 17.48
N GLU A 167 8.06 4.95 18.63
CA GLU A 167 8.35 6.31 19.08
C GLU A 167 9.31 7.03 18.15
N LYS A 168 10.34 6.34 17.66
CA LYS A 168 11.31 6.87 16.73
C LYS A 168 10.67 7.36 15.42
N VAL A 169 9.76 6.56 14.85
CA VAL A 169 9.05 6.94 13.61
C VAL A 169 8.07 8.08 13.89
N THR A 170 7.25 7.97 14.92
CA THR A 170 6.20 8.97 15.20
C THR A 170 6.73 10.33 15.63
N SER A 171 7.92 10.38 16.25
CA SER A 171 8.56 11.62 16.68
C SER A 171 9.41 12.29 15.59
N ARG A 172 9.89 11.52 14.59
CA ARG A 172 10.84 12.02 13.58
C ARG A 172 10.24 12.19 12.20
N CYS A 173 9.09 11.60 11.90
CA CYS A 173 8.39 11.81 10.63
C CYS A 173 7.32 12.90 10.75
N GLY A 174 7.22 13.74 9.72
CA GLY A 174 6.11 14.70 9.58
C GLY A 174 4.92 14.04 8.87
N PHE A 175 3.71 14.12 9.45
CA PHE A 175 2.47 13.60 8.85
C PHE A 175 1.25 14.27 9.49
N GLY A 176 0.09 14.21 8.80
CA GLY A 176 -1.15 14.80 9.31
C GLY A 176 -1.77 13.99 10.44
N GLY A 177 -1.93 12.68 10.25
CA GLY A 177 -2.42 11.72 11.25
C GLY A 177 -1.75 10.38 11.09
N GLY A 178 -1.77 9.53 12.13
CA GLY A 178 -1.08 8.25 12.07
C GLY A 178 -1.69 7.18 12.96
N CYS A 179 -1.22 5.95 12.76
CA CYS A 179 -1.62 4.79 13.57
C CYS A 179 -0.42 3.85 13.76
N VAL A 180 -0.27 3.35 15.00
CA VAL A 180 0.70 2.33 15.39
C VAL A 180 0.01 0.99 15.56
#